data_6e04cb0ff12df061df7f1330a3ef5727
#
_entry.id   6e04cb0ff12df061df7f1330a3ef5727
#
_cell.length_a   1.000
_cell.length_b   1.000
_cell.length_c   1.000
_cell.angle_alpha   90.00
_cell.angle_beta   90.00
_cell.angle_gamma   90.00
#
_symmetry.space_group_name_H-M   'P 1'
#
loop_
_entity.id
_entity.type
_entity.pdbx_description
1 polymer ?
#
loop_
_entity_poly.entity_id
_entity_poly.type
_entity_poly.pdbx_seq_one_letter_code
_entity_poly.pdbx_strand_id
1 'polypeptide(L)'
;MKNYYILNKTPLRVSLFGGGTDFKDFFEKKQGSTISFTINQFIYTTLKRHYGKIFNENVRLNYSRVERLNNFSSIKNDIIRETLNYFNYQNPIYLSTVSDIPAGTGLGSSSSFIVGLVKSLSTFKKKLNKHQIAILASKIEIEKLKSPIG
;
A
#
# COMPACT_ATOMS: atom_id res chain seq x y z
N MET A 1 -6.91 24.85 -7.68
CA MET A 1 -6.51 23.41 -7.53
C MET A 1 -6.98 22.93 -6.15
N LYS A 2 -7.76 21.82 -6.07
CA LYS A 2 -8.18 21.28 -4.79
C LYS A 2 -6.96 20.71 -4.04
N ASN A 3 -6.72 21.21 -2.84
CA ASN A 3 -5.75 20.62 -1.92
C ASN A 3 -6.33 19.32 -1.38
N TYR A 4 -5.72 18.20 -1.73
CA TYR A 4 -6.12 16.91 -1.19
C TYR A 4 -5.19 16.53 -0.04
N TYR A 5 -5.80 16.32 1.11
CA TYR A 5 -5.21 15.65 2.25
C TYR A 5 -6.06 14.42 2.56
N ILE A 6 -5.46 13.26 2.55
CA ILE A 6 -6.14 11.99 2.79
C ILE A 6 -5.46 11.31 3.95
N LEU A 7 -6.24 10.90 4.93
CA LEU A 7 -5.84 10.03 6.01
C LEU A 7 -6.62 8.72 5.87
N ASN A 8 -5.90 7.61 5.73
CA ASN A 8 -6.45 6.27 5.82
C ASN A 8 -5.99 5.57 7.09
N LYS A 9 -6.92 4.86 7.68
CA LYS A 9 -6.71 3.93 8.77
C LYS A 9 -7.05 2.53 8.25
N THR A 10 -6.06 1.64 8.15
CA THR A 10 -6.22 0.29 7.61
C THR A 10 -5.89 -0.72 8.70
N PRO A 11 -6.82 -1.63 9.05
CA PRO A 11 -6.58 -2.59 10.12
C PRO A 11 -5.54 -3.63 9.69
N LEU A 12 -4.78 -4.12 10.66
CA LEU A 12 -3.98 -5.32 10.53
C LEU A 12 -4.86 -6.56 10.68
N ARG A 13 -4.32 -7.74 10.33
CA ARG A 13 -5.07 -9.00 10.37
C ARG A 13 -4.25 -10.12 10.99
N VAL A 14 -4.96 -11.07 11.58
CA VAL A 14 -4.43 -12.35 12.01
C VAL A 14 -5.06 -13.44 11.16
N SER A 15 -4.25 -14.34 10.60
CA SER A 15 -4.71 -15.55 9.94
C SER A 15 -4.55 -16.71 10.88
N LEU A 16 -5.67 -17.37 11.20
CA LEU A 16 -5.68 -18.52 12.12
C LEU A 16 -5.34 -19.81 11.41
N PHE A 17 -5.90 -20.00 10.19
CA PHE A 17 -5.76 -21.22 9.42
C PHE A 17 -5.62 -20.89 7.95
N GLY A 18 -5.01 -21.83 7.20
CA GLY A 18 -4.92 -21.79 5.75
C GLY A 18 -3.74 -20.98 5.21
N GLY A 19 -2.84 -20.50 6.06
CA GLY A 19 -1.60 -19.89 5.61
C GLY A 19 -0.79 -20.86 4.73
N GLY A 20 -0.28 -20.35 3.60
CA GLY A 20 0.40 -21.16 2.60
C GLY A 20 -0.49 -21.69 1.49
N THR A 21 -1.83 -21.73 1.66
CA THR A 21 -2.75 -22.08 0.55
C THR A 21 -2.92 -20.93 -0.44
N ASP A 22 -2.43 -19.78 -0.12
CA ASP A 22 -2.30 -18.56 -0.92
C ASP A 22 -1.01 -18.50 -1.75
N PHE A 23 -0.10 -19.47 -1.58
CA PHE A 23 1.06 -19.60 -2.47
C PHE A 23 0.64 -20.10 -3.85
N LYS A 24 1.28 -19.55 -4.88
CA LYS A 24 1.01 -19.87 -6.28
C LYS A 24 1.09 -21.39 -6.55
N ASP A 25 2.12 -22.05 -6.05
CA ASP A 25 2.33 -23.48 -6.22
C ASP A 25 1.21 -24.34 -5.62
N PHE A 26 0.46 -23.80 -4.67
CA PHE A 26 -0.68 -24.46 -4.07
C PHE A 26 -1.98 -24.17 -4.83
N PHE A 27 -2.34 -22.86 -4.99
CA PHE A 27 -3.65 -22.51 -5.54
C PHE A 27 -3.78 -22.80 -7.05
N GLU A 28 -2.69 -22.95 -7.79
CA GLU A 28 -2.73 -23.42 -9.18
C GLU A 28 -3.08 -24.91 -9.29
N LYS A 29 -2.88 -25.67 -8.23
CA LYS A 29 -3.14 -27.13 -8.23
C LYS A 29 -4.39 -27.52 -7.44
N LYS A 30 -4.69 -26.78 -6.38
CA LYS A 30 -5.80 -27.06 -5.47
C LYS A 30 -6.42 -25.76 -4.98
N GLN A 31 -7.72 -25.77 -4.74
CA GLN A 31 -8.41 -24.65 -4.12
C GLN A 31 -7.87 -24.41 -2.70
N GLY A 32 -7.39 -23.22 -2.44
CA GLY A 32 -6.98 -22.76 -1.11
C GLY A 32 -8.12 -22.13 -0.34
N SER A 33 -8.01 -22.12 0.98
CA SER A 33 -8.94 -21.42 1.87
C SER A 33 -8.21 -20.88 3.08
N THR A 34 -8.53 -19.66 3.51
CA THR A 34 -7.96 -19.06 4.69
C THR A 34 -9.05 -18.54 5.62
N ILE A 35 -8.79 -18.59 6.92
CA ILE A 35 -9.63 -17.97 7.93
C ILE A 35 -8.80 -16.89 8.61
N SER A 36 -9.22 -15.64 8.42
CA SER A 36 -8.54 -14.50 9.00
C SER A 36 -9.55 -13.47 9.52
N PHE A 37 -9.11 -12.65 10.46
CA PHE A 37 -9.89 -11.54 10.99
C PHE A 37 -9.02 -10.31 11.23
N THR A 38 -9.62 -9.15 11.17
CA THR A 38 -8.95 -7.89 11.47
C THR A 38 -8.86 -7.69 12.98
N ILE A 39 -7.78 -7.05 13.40
CA ILE A 39 -7.53 -6.71 14.81
C ILE A 39 -7.57 -5.19 15.02
N ASN A 40 -7.68 -4.76 16.26
CA ASN A 40 -7.68 -3.34 16.63
C ASN A 40 -6.25 -2.76 16.69
N GLN A 41 -5.49 -3.02 15.63
CA GLN A 41 -4.18 -2.44 15.36
C GLN A 41 -4.16 -2.00 13.90
N PHE A 42 -3.52 -0.89 13.60
CA PHE A 42 -3.71 -0.21 12.33
C PHE A 42 -2.40 0.26 11.71
N ILE A 43 -2.45 0.44 10.40
CA ILE A 43 -1.52 1.28 9.66
C ILE A 43 -2.26 2.57 9.26
N TYR A 44 -1.68 3.69 9.61
CA TYR A 44 -2.14 5.01 9.22
C TYR A 44 -1.31 5.48 8.04
N THR A 45 -1.96 5.82 6.95
CA THR A 45 -1.32 6.35 5.75
C THR A 45 -1.88 7.73 5.47
N THR A 46 -1.03 8.74 5.49
CA THR A 46 -1.37 10.09 5.08
C THR A 46 -0.82 10.37 3.69
N LEU A 47 -1.61 11.01 2.87
CA LEU A 47 -1.21 11.38 1.53
C LEU A 47 -1.68 12.80 1.25
N LYS A 48 -0.74 13.67 0.88
CA LYS A 48 -1.00 15.06 0.54
C LYS A 48 -0.34 15.38 -0.80
N ARG A 49 -1.09 15.96 -1.71
CA ARG A 49 -0.51 16.64 -2.86
C ARG A 49 0.18 17.90 -2.39
N HIS A 50 1.44 18.11 -2.78
CA HIS A 50 2.15 19.33 -2.46
C HIS A 50 2.57 20.09 -3.73
N TYR A 51 2.96 21.33 -3.55
CA TYR A 51 3.43 22.18 -4.65
C TYR A 51 4.96 22.08 -4.71
N GLY A 52 5.49 21.28 -5.64
CA GLY A 52 6.92 21.03 -5.80
C GLY A 52 7.79 22.28 -5.92
N LYS A 53 7.23 23.37 -6.43
CA LYS A 53 7.93 24.66 -6.53
C LYS A 53 8.32 25.30 -5.18
N ILE A 54 7.65 24.92 -4.09
CA ILE A 54 7.93 25.45 -2.74
C ILE A 54 8.97 24.60 -2.02
N PHE A 55 9.08 23.34 -2.34
CA PHE A 55 9.86 22.36 -1.58
C PHE A 55 11.02 21.77 -2.36
N ASN A 56 11.46 22.27 -3.46
CA ASN A 56 12.57 21.74 -4.27
C ASN A 56 12.62 20.22 -4.46
N GLU A 57 11.50 19.51 -4.19
CA GLU A 57 11.33 18.06 -4.28
C GLU A 57 9.92 17.70 -4.75
N ASN A 58 9.81 16.69 -5.59
CA ASN A 58 8.52 16.19 -6.07
C ASN A 58 7.95 15.09 -5.16
N VAL A 59 8.81 14.38 -4.45
CA VAL A 59 8.44 13.24 -3.62
C VAL A 59 9.05 13.41 -2.23
N ARG A 60 8.20 13.45 -1.22
CA ARG A 60 8.59 13.36 0.18
C ARG A 60 7.89 12.17 0.82
N LEU A 61 8.68 11.21 1.27
CA LEU A 61 8.18 10.00 1.93
C LEU A 61 8.72 9.95 3.36
N ASN A 62 7.85 9.60 4.29
CA ASN A 62 8.20 9.37 5.69
C ASN A 62 7.55 8.06 6.15
N TYR A 63 8.37 7.05 6.32
CA TYR A 63 7.99 5.72 6.82
C TYR A 63 9.07 5.27 7.82
N SER A 64 9.59 4.04 7.77
CA SER A 64 10.79 3.67 8.55
C SER A 64 12.06 4.43 8.11
N ARG A 65 11.98 5.15 6.98
CA ARG A 65 13.02 6.02 6.44
C ARG A 65 12.39 7.31 5.91
N VAL A 66 13.23 8.33 5.73
CA VAL A 66 12.84 9.58 5.06
C VAL A 66 13.48 9.61 3.68
N GLU A 67 12.66 9.79 2.65
CA GLU A 67 13.12 10.01 1.28
C GLU A 67 12.64 11.37 0.77
N ARG A 68 13.54 12.12 0.13
CA ARG A 68 13.26 13.40 -0.54
C ARG A 68 13.85 13.32 -1.94
N LEU A 69 12.99 13.26 -2.94
CA LEU A 69 13.39 12.91 -4.30
C LEU A 69 12.68 13.80 -5.33
N ASN A 70 13.32 13.98 -6.48
CA ASN A 70 12.71 14.64 -7.63
C ASN A 70 12.10 13.63 -8.62
N ASN A 71 12.62 12.41 -8.67
CA ASN A 71 12.18 11.37 -9.59
C ASN A 71 11.45 10.25 -8.84
N PHE A 72 10.28 9.87 -9.31
CA PHE A 72 9.47 8.78 -8.77
C PHE A 72 10.16 7.41 -8.93
N SER A 73 10.93 7.23 -10.00
CA SER A 73 11.70 6.00 -10.23
C SER A 73 12.82 5.75 -9.19
N SER A 74 13.25 6.80 -8.51
CA SER A 74 14.30 6.71 -7.48
C SER A 74 13.77 6.30 -6.10
N ILE A 75 12.45 6.12 -5.95
CA ILE A 75 11.84 5.68 -4.70
C ILE A 75 12.37 4.29 -4.34
N LYS A 76 12.94 4.16 -3.14
CA LYS A 76 13.52 2.91 -2.65
C LYS A 76 12.45 1.93 -2.13
N ASN A 77 11.35 2.46 -1.59
CA ASN A 77 10.24 1.62 -1.14
C ASN A 77 9.47 1.08 -2.34
N ASP A 78 9.61 -0.21 -2.62
CA ASP A 78 9.01 -0.87 -3.79
C ASP A 78 7.48 -0.79 -3.76
N ILE A 79 6.85 -0.93 -2.61
CA ILE A 79 5.39 -0.84 -2.47
C ILE A 79 4.90 0.52 -2.95
N ILE A 80 5.53 1.60 -2.46
CA ILE A 80 5.15 2.96 -2.83
C ILE A 80 5.41 3.18 -4.32
N ARG A 81 6.60 2.80 -4.80
CA ARG A 81 6.99 2.99 -6.19
C ARG A 81 6.03 2.27 -7.15
N GLU A 82 5.81 0.98 -6.95
CA GLU A 82 4.96 0.19 -7.84
C GLU A 82 3.48 0.62 -7.79
N THR A 83 2.99 1.02 -6.61
CA THR A 83 1.62 1.54 -6.51
C THR A 83 1.47 2.88 -7.22
N LEU A 84 2.41 3.82 -7.08
CA LEU A 84 2.40 5.09 -7.81
C LEU A 84 2.51 4.87 -9.32
N ASN A 85 3.37 3.95 -9.75
CA ASN A 85 3.52 3.57 -11.16
C ASN A 85 2.22 3.01 -11.73
N TYR A 86 1.55 2.11 -10.99
CA TYR A 86 0.27 1.54 -11.42
C TYR A 86 -0.79 2.62 -11.67
N PHE A 87 -0.83 3.64 -10.82
CA PHE A 87 -1.76 4.76 -10.99
C PHE A 87 -1.27 5.83 -11.98
N ASN A 88 -0.09 5.67 -12.61
CA ASN A 88 0.56 6.72 -13.40
C ASN A 88 0.53 8.07 -12.66
N TYR A 89 0.89 8.05 -11.38
CA TYR A 89 0.85 9.24 -10.53
C TYR A 89 2.15 10.02 -10.65
N GLN A 90 2.09 11.25 -11.18
CA GLN A 90 3.24 12.09 -11.47
C GLN A 90 3.18 13.46 -10.76
N ASN A 91 2.15 13.69 -9.93
CA ASN A 91 2.07 14.96 -9.21
C ASN A 91 2.93 14.93 -7.95
N PRO A 92 3.48 16.08 -7.54
CA PRO A 92 4.22 16.17 -6.29
C PRO A 92 3.41 15.65 -5.10
N ILE A 93 4.06 14.81 -4.28
CA ILE A 93 3.39 14.05 -3.22
C ILE A 93 4.18 14.07 -1.92
N TYR A 94 3.47 14.24 -0.82
CA TYR A 94 3.93 13.94 0.53
C TYR A 94 3.13 12.75 1.05
N LEU A 95 3.84 11.69 1.41
CA LEU A 95 3.27 10.47 1.95
C LEU A 95 3.98 10.14 3.27
N SER A 96 3.20 9.90 4.30
CA SER A 96 3.71 9.42 5.59
C SER A 96 2.92 8.21 6.06
N THR A 97 3.61 7.26 6.68
CA THR A 97 2.98 6.09 7.29
C THR A 97 3.43 5.91 8.73
N VAL A 98 2.50 5.53 9.57
CA VAL A 98 2.73 5.14 10.96
C VAL A 98 1.96 3.85 11.20
N SER A 99 2.56 2.90 11.91
CA SER A 99 1.93 1.64 12.26
C SER A 99 1.93 1.47 13.78
N ASP A 100 0.84 0.92 14.32
CA ASP A 100 0.73 0.59 15.74
C ASP A 100 1.68 -0.56 16.12
N ILE A 101 2.10 -1.38 15.15
CA ILE A 101 2.97 -2.54 15.36
C ILE A 101 4.15 -2.48 14.39
N PRO A 102 5.36 -2.88 14.82
CA PRO A 102 6.52 -2.96 13.93
C PRO A 102 6.28 -3.86 12.71
N ALA A 103 6.99 -3.56 11.61
CA ALA A 103 6.99 -4.42 10.43
C ALA A 103 7.61 -5.80 10.73
N GLY A 104 7.23 -6.82 9.98
CA GLY A 104 7.79 -8.17 10.10
C GLY A 104 7.16 -9.06 11.18
N THR A 105 6.05 -8.66 11.78
CA THR A 105 5.34 -9.42 12.82
C THR A 105 4.37 -10.48 12.29
N GLY A 106 4.27 -10.66 10.95
CA GLY A 106 3.32 -11.60 10.36
C GLY A 106 1.86 -11.16 10.36
N LEU A 107 1.56 -9.94 10.81
CA LEU A 107 0.20 -9.42 10.96
C LEU A 107 -0.35 -8.73 9.69
N GLY A 108 0.25 -9.00 8.53
CA GLY A 108 -0.20 -8.46 7.24
C GLY A 108 0.05 -6.98 7.04
N SER A 109 1.11 -6.44 7.64
CA SER A 109 1.43 -5.01 7.55
C SER A 109 1.70 -4.54 6.12
N SER A 110 2.36 -5.35 5.29
CA SER A 110 2.61 -5.06 3.87
C SER A 110 1.29 -4.91 3.12
N SER A 111 0.43 -5.92 3.17
CA SER A 111 -0.86 -5.95 2.48
C SER A 111 -1.78 -4.82 2.95
N SER A 112 -1.82 -4.58 4.28
CA SER A 112 -2.60 -3.46 4.85
C SER A 112 -2.10 -2.10 4.37
N PHE A 113 -0.79 -1.94 4.23
CA PHE A 113 -0.20 -0.72 3.68
C PHE A 113 -0.57 -0.52 2.20
N ILE A 114 -0.46 -1.58 1.39
CA ILE A 114 -0.86 -1.53 -0.04
C ILE A 114 -2.33 -1.15 -0.16
N VAL A 115 -3.21 -1.79 0.59
CA VAL A 115 -4.66 -1.48 0.61
C VAL A 115 -4.91 -0.01 0.95
N GLY A 116 -4.27 0.50 1.99
CA GLY A 116 -4.37 1.91 2.40
C GLY A 116 -3.90 2.87 1.31
N LEU A 117 -2.77 2.55 0.66
CA LEU A 117 -2.18 3.37 -0.40
C LEU A 117 -3.03 3.34 -1.68
N VAL A 118 -3.48 2.16 -2.11
CA VAL A 118 -4.41 1.99 -3.25
C VAL A 118 -5.69 2.78 -3.03
N LYS A 119 -6.29 2.68 -1.85
CA LYS A 119 -7.48 3.44 -1.48
C LYS A 119 -7.25 4.94 -1.55
N SER A 120 -6.11 5.43 -1.03
CA SER A 120 -5.75 6.85 -1.07
C SER A 120 -5.59 7.35 -2.50
N LEU A 121 -4.83 6.65 -3.31
CA LEU A 121 -4.55 7.05 -4.70
C LEU A 121 -5.80 6.95 -5.58
N SER A 122 -6.68 5.98 -5.34
CA SER A 122 -7.94 5.86 -6.07
C SER A 122 -8.82 7.10 -5.92
N THR A 123 -8.74 7.78 -4.79
CA THR A 123 -9.50 9.02 -4.53
C THR A 123 -9.13 10.15 -5.49
N PHE A 124 -7.91 10.15 -6.04
CA PHE A 124 -7.46 11.18 -6.99
C PHE A 124 -7.89 10.93 -8.44
N LYS A 125 -8.14 9.67 -8.80
CA LYS A 125 -8.45 9.30 -10.20
C LYS A 125 -9.87 8.77 -10.36
N LYS A 126 -10.18 7.64 -9.76
CA LYS A 126 -11.48 6.98 -9.83
C LYS A 126 -11.73 6.27 -8.51
N LYS A 127 -12.80 6.64 -7.83
CA LYS A 127 -13.20 5.98 -6.58
C LYS A 127 -13.47 4.48 -6.83
N LEU A 128 -12.68 3.64 -6.19
CA LEU A 128 -12.82 2.19 -6.23
C LEU A 128 -13.68 1.70 -5.06
N ASN A 129 -14.46 0.66 -5.28
CA ASN A 129 -15.16 -0.04 -4.21
C ASN A 129 -14.20 -0.98 -3.46
N LYS A 130 -14.65 -1.56 -2.33
CA LYS A 130 -13.82 -2.41 -1.47
C LYS A 130 -13.23 -3.62 -2.22
N HIS A 131 -14.05 -4.27 -3.04
CA HIS A 131 -13.62 -5.44 -3.82
C HIS A 131 -12.55 -5.09 -4.86
N GLN A 132 -12.74 -3.99 -5.58
CA GLN A 132 -11.76 -3.49 -6.55
C GLN A 132 -10.44 -3.10 -5.87
N ILE A 133 -10.49 -2.51 -4.67
CA ILE A 133 -9.29 -2.18 -3.90
C ILE A 133 -8.55 -3.47 -3.51
N ALA A 134 -9.25 -4.50 -3.04
CA ALA A 134 -8.66 -5.77 -2.66
C ALA A 134 -7.98 -6.46 -3.86
N ILE A 135 -8.69 -6.60 -4.99
CA ILE A 135 -8.12 -7.19 -6.21
C ILE A 135 -6.87 -6.41 -6.67
N LEU A 136 -6.95 -5.08 -6.67
CA LEU A 136 -5.82 -4.27 -7.11
C LEU A 136 -4.62 -4.37 -6.17
N ALA A 137 -4.86 -4.37 -4.86
CA ALA A 137 -3.82 -4.53 -3.86
C ALA A 137 -3.11 -5.89 -4.03
N SER A 138 -3.85 -6.98 -4.14
CA SER A 138 -3.31 -8.32 -4.39
C SER A 138 -2.53 -8.39 -5.71
N LYS A 139 -3.05 -7.77 -6.77
CA LYS A 139 -2.36 -7.72 -8.07
C LYS A 139 -1.00 -7.00 -7.97
N ILE A 140 -0.94 -5.89 -7.27
CA ILE A 140 0.33 -5.17 -7.06
C ILE A 140 1.29 -6.04 -6.24
N GLU A 141 0.84 -6.68 -5.18
CA GLU A 141 1.65 -7.48 -4.28
C GLU A 141 2.22 -8.73 -5.01
N ILE A 142 1.39 -9.46 -5.72
CA ILE A 142 1.78 -10.70 -6.40
C ILE A 142 2.56 -10.43 -7.69
N GLU A 143 2.03 -9.57 -8.57
CA GLU A 143 2.60 -9.40 -9.92
C GLU A 143 3.77 -8.41 -9.96
N LYS A 144 3.71 -7.33 -9.17
CA LYS A 144 4.72 -6.26 -9.22
C LYS A 144 5.81 -6.43 -8.20
N LEU A 145 5.45 -6.79 -6.98
CA LEU A 145 6.41 -6.99 -5.89
C LEU A 145 6.92 -8.44 -5.85
N LYS A 146 6.32 -9.35 -6.62
CA LYS A 146 6.64 -10.78 -6.62
C LYS A 146 6.63 -11.38 -5.22
N SER A 147 5.77 -10.85 -4.37
CA SER A 147 5.57 -11.42 -3.04
C SER A 147 4.91 -12.80 -3.18
N PRO A 148 5.42 -13.81 -2.51
CA PRO A 148 4.83 -15.14 -2.57
C PRO A 148 3.44 -15.21 -1.90
N ILE A 149 3.11 -14.23 -1.10
CA ILE A 149 1.89 -14.16 -0.30
C ILE A 149 1.23 -12.79 -0.53
N GLY A 150 -0.05 -12.81 -0.87
CA GLY A 150 -0.90 -11.62 -1.04
C GLY A 150 -1.66 -11.24 0.24
#